data_5b841b81681b25f019f71925c0b1a861
#
_entry.id   5b841b81681b25f019f71925c0b1a861
#
_cell.length_a   1.000
_cell.length_b   1.000
_cell.length_c   1.000
_cell.angle_alpha   90.00
_cell.angle_beta   90.00
_cell.angle_gamma   90.00
#
_symmetry.space_group_name_H-M   'P 1'
#
loop_
_entity.id
_entity.type
_entity.pdbx_description
1 polymer ?
#
loop_
_entity_poly.entity_id
_entity_poly.type
_entity_poly.pdbx_seq_one_letter_code
_entity_poly.pdbx_strand_id
1 'polypeptide(L)'
;MLKIGSTGEDVKTLQSKLGLTPDGVFGPGTEKEVKSWQTKNGLTADGIIGQQSWSKLFGDTKSIVKEDVVITPTTSGLNIDKLRGHIPDTVLSQIDETAKKFRITTNLRLAHFLSQCSHESGGFRVTVENLHYSSDGLKKVFGKYFPGNLSESYAKQPEKIASRVYGGRMGNGDETTKEGFKFRGRGFIQLTGKSNYVNFTKFIGEDCVSNPDLVSTKYPLASAAYFFDANALWSVCDKGADDKTVALVTKRVNGGTNGLDDRLKHFKEYYNLLTK
;
A
#
# COMPACT_ATOMS: atom_id res chain seq x y z
N MET A 1 -4.14 11.74 -4.47
CA MET A 1 -2.84 12.29 -4.05
C MET A 1 -2.01 12.56 -5.30
N LEU A 2 -1.55 13.82 -5.48
CA LEU A 2 -0.74 14.23 -6.64
C LEU A 2 0.68 14.53 -6.19
N LYS A 3 1.65 14.11 -6.99
CA LYS A 3 3.09 14.31 -6.78
C LYS A 3 3.83 14.27 -8.10
N ILE A 4 5.12 14.53 -8.09
CA ILE A 4 5.95 14.44 -9.32
C ILE A 4 5.71 13.12 -10.05
N GLY A 5 5.47 13.20 -11.36
CA GLY A 5 5.08 12.09 -12.22
C GLY A 5 3.57 11.82 -12.32
N SER A 6 2.73 12.49 -11.54
CA SER A 6 1.26 12.43 -11.72
C SER A 6 0.85 13.15 -13.01
N THR A 7 -0.20 12.65 -13.67
CA THR A 7 -0.76 13.26 -14.89
C THR A 7 -2.29 13.24 -14.89
N GLY A 8 -2.92 14.10 -15.69
CA GLY A 8 -4.36 14.09 -15.93
C GLY A 8 -5.09 15.34 -15.43
N GLU A 9 -6.44 15.30 -15.44
CA GLU A 9 -7.30 16.46 -15.17
C GLU A 9 -7.16 17.01 -13.74
N ASP A 10 -6.92 16.15 -12.76
CA ASP A 10 -6.66 16.59 -11.38
C ASP A 10 -5.37 17.43 -11.28
N VAL A 11 -4.36 17.11 -12.10
CA VAL A 11 -3.12 17.90 -12.18
C VAL A 11 -3.39 19.23 -12.84
N LYS A 12 -4.17 19.29 -13.92
CA LYS A 12 -4.58 20.55 -14.55
C LYS A 12 -5.36 21.44 -13.59
N THR A 13 -6.28 20.85 -12.85
CA THR A 13 -7.07 21.56 -11.82
C THR A 13 -6.18 22.15 -10.75
N LEU A 14 -5.21 21.37 -10.25
CA LEU A 14 -4.20 21.82 -9.30
C LEU A 14 -3.34 22.96 -9.88
N GLN A 15 -2.82 22.79 -11.09
CA GLN A 15 -1.98 23.77 -11.76
C GLN A 15 -2.72 25.09 -11.96
N SER A 16 -3.96 25.05 -12.43
CA SER A 16 -4.82 26.23 -12.55
C SER A 16 -5.00 26.93 -11.22
N LYS A 17 -5.24 26.19 -10.13
CA LYS A 17 -5.43 26.74 -8.79
C LYS A 17 -4.15 27.39 -8.23
N LEU A 18 -2.97 26.88 -8.62
CA LEU A 18 -1.67 27.42 -8.25
C LEU A 18 -1.17 28.51 -9.20
N GLY A 19 -1.97 28.89 -10.21
CA GLY A 19 -1.57 29.92 -11.21
C GLY A 19 -0.53 29.44 -12.23
N LEU A 20 -0.41 28.11 -12.41
CA LEU A 20 0.47 27.53 -13.41
C LEU A 20 -0.29 27.22 -14.71
N THR A 21 0.45 27.08 -15.82
CA THR A 21 -0.12 26.55 -17.07
C THR A 21 -0.62 25.12 -16.85
N PRO A 22 -1.89 24.81 -17.13
CA PRO A 22 -2.48 23.51 -16.85
C PRO A 22 -2.15 22.50 -17.95
N ASP A 23 -0.89 22.07 -18.02
CA ASP A 23 -0.44 21.06 -19.01
C ASP A 23 -0.84 19.62 -18.59
N GLY A 24 -1.29 19.43 -17.37
CA GLY A 24 -1.70 18.12 -16.84
C GLY A 24 -0.53 17.20 -16.49
N VAL A 25 0.69 17.72 -16.41
CA VAL A 25 1.88 16.96 -16.01
C VAL A 25 2.47 17.54 -14.71
N PHE A 26 2.48 16.77 -13.66
CA PHE A 26 3.10 17.18 -12.39
C PHE A 26 4.62 17.03 -12.51
N GLY A 27 5.26 18.02 -13.11
CA GLY A 27 6.71 18.10 -13.27
C GLY A 27 7.40 18.84 -12.12
N PRO A 28 8.75 19.05 -12.22
CA PRO A 28 9.52 19.76 -11.19
C PRO A 28 9.02 21.18 -10.93
N GLY A 29 8.50 21.87 -11.95
CA GLY A 29 7.90 23.21 -11.82
C GLY A 29 6.63 23.18 -10.93
N THR A 30 5.76 22.21 -11.17
CA THR A 30 4.55 22.00 -10.35
C THR A 30 4.92 21.63 -8.91
N GLU A 31 5.90 20.74 -8.71
CA GLU A 31 6.37 20.36 -7.36
C GLU A 31 6.93 21.57 -6.59
N LYS A 32 7.73 22.40 -7.24
CA LYS A 32 8.30 23.62 -6.62
C LYS A 32 7.20 24.55 -6.15
N GLU A 33 6.17 24.79 -6.97
CA GLU A 33 5.07 25.67 -6.59
C GLU A 33 4.19 25.05 -5.49
N VAL A 34 3.97 23.74 -5.52
CA VAL A 34 3.29 23.02 -4.44
C VAL A 34 4.03 23.20 -3.11
N LYS A 35 5.35 23.02 -3.06
CA LYS A 35 6.16 23.22 -1.85
C LYS A 35 6.07 24.67 -1.35
N SER A 36 6.15 25.64 -2.27
CA SER A 36 5.99 27.05 -1.94
C SER A 36 4.63 27.35 -1.34
N TRP A 37 3.58 26.84 -1.95
CA TRP A 37 2.22 26.99 -1.46
C TRP A 37 2.01 26.29 -0.09
N GLN A 38 2.54 25.09 0.09
CA GLN A 38 2.48 24.36 1.38
C GLN A 38 3.13 25.16 2.50
N THR A 39 4.32 25.72 2.27
CA THR A 39 5.01 26.58 3.24
C THR A 39 4.17 27.81 3.62
N LYS A 40 3.63 28.53 2.63
CA LYS A 40 2.78 29.71 2.86
C LYS A 40 1.50 29.40 3.63
N ASN A 41 1.06 28.16 3.59
CA ASN A 41 -0.16 27.70 4.25
C ASN A 41 0.08 26.90 5.53
N GLY A 42 1.31 26.89 6.07
CA GLY A 42 1.63 26.22 7.34
C GLY A 42 1.52 24.68 7.24
N LEU A 43 1.75 24.12 6.05
CA LEU A 43 1.80 22.68 5.82
C LEU A 43 3.24 22.21 5.67
N THR A 44 3.48 20.92 5.87
CA THR A 44 4.77 20.32 5.54
C THR A 44 5.02 20.45 4.04
N ALA A 45 6.12 21.06 3.63
CA ALA A 45 6.48 21.30 2.24
C ALA A 45 7.11 20.05 1.59
N ASP A 46 6.35 18.97 1.54
CA ASP A 46 6.78 17.67 0.97
C ASP A 46 6.60 17.57 -0.55
N GLY A 47 5.93 18.55 -1.16
CA GLY A 47 5.65 18.57 -2.60
C GLY A 47 4.53 17.60 -3.01
N ILE A 48 3.75 17.10 -2.04
CA ILE A 48 2.68 16.14 -2.28
C ILE A 48 1.33 16.77 -1.96
N ILE A 49 0.41 16.75 -2.90
CA ILE A 49 -0.96 17.17 -2.68
C ILE A 49 -1.77 15.96 -2.20
N GLY A 50 -1.82 15.78 -0.89
CA GLY A 50 -2.72 14.84 -0.21
C GLY A 50 -4.07 15.48 0.14
N GLN A 51 -4.91 14.75 0.90
CA GLN A 51 -6.24 15.21 1.33
C GLN A 51 -6.18 16.59 2.01
N GLN A 52 -5.24 16.76 2.93
CA GLN A 52 -5.08 17.99 3.71
C GLN A 52 -4.74 19.21 2.83
N SER A 53 -3.80 19.03 1.88
CA SER A 53 -3.42 20.07 0.92
C SER A 53 -4.57 20.36 -0.05
N TRP A 54 -5.28 19.32 -0.50
CA TRP A 54 -6.40 19.45 -1.40
C TRP A 54 -7.56 20.22 -0.76
N SER A 55 -7.99 19.85 0.45
CA SER A 55 -9.03 20.56 1.20
C SER A 55 -8.68 22.03 1.44
N LYS A 56 -7.40 22.30 1.72
CA LYS A 56 -6.94 23.69 1.97
C LYS A 56 -6.87 24.54 0.68
N LEU A 57 -6.58 23.92 -0.48
CA LEU A 57 -6.53 24.57 -1.79
C LEU A 57 -7.94 24.90 -2.30
N PHE A 58 -8.89 23.99 -2.12
CA PHE A 58 -10.19 24.06 -2.77
C PHE A 58 -11.34 24.38 -1.80
N GLY A 59 -11.02 24.54 -0.49
CA GLY A 59 -11.99 24.69 0.59
C GLY A 59 -12.66 23.35 0.91
N ASP A 60 -13.37 23.26 2.04
CA ASP A 60 -14.19 22.09 2.36
C ASP A 60 -15.45 21.99 1.46
N THR A 61 -15.49 22.76 0.39
CA THR A 61 -16.52 22.80 -0.64
C THR A 61 -15.97 22.39 -1.98
N LYS A 62 -15.85 21.12 -2.17
CA LYS A 62 -16.25 20.26 -3.30
C LYS A 62 -15.43 18.98 -3.19
N SER A 63 -15.85 18.10 -2.36
CA SER A 63 -16.60 16.95 -2.88
C SER A 63 -17.20 17.27 -4.23
N ILE A 64 -16.59 16.77 -5.31
CA ILE A 64 -17.32 16.53 -6.52
C ILE A 64 -18.26 15.39 -6.19
N VAL A 65 -19.33 15.74 -5.48
CA VAL A 65 -20.47 14.88 -5.27
C VAL A 65 -21.65 15.66 -5.81
N LYS A 66 -22.18 15.18 -6.92
CA LYS A 66 -23.62 15.33 -7.12
C LYS A 66 -24.27 14.90 -5.80
N GLU A 67 -25.19 15.75 -5.33
CA GLU A 67 -26.12 15.60 -4.21
C GLU A 67 -25.80 14.51 -3.18
N ASP A 68 -25.54 14.96 -1.94
CA ASP A 68 -25.36 14.14 -0.75
C ASP A 68 -26.58 13.27 -0.44
N VAL A 69 -26.55 12.09 -0.97
CA VAL A 69 -26.87 10.96 -0.12
C VAL A 69 -25.61 10.77 0.74
N VAL A 70 -25.71 10.83 2.06
CA VAL A 70 -24.75 10.24 2.99
C VAL A 70 -24.70 8.76 2.63
N ILE A 71 -23.88 8.45 1.62
CA ILE A 71 -23.50 7.09 1.35
C ILE A 71 -22.39 6.81 2.40
N THR A 72 -22.78 6.36 3.57
CA THR A 72 -21.98 5.34 4.23
C THR A 72 -21.61 4.40 3.08
N PRO A 73 -20.31 4.19 2.79
CA PRO A 73 -19.94 3.20 1.78
C PRO A 73 -20.51 1.87 2.28
N THR A 74 -21.71 1.58 1.84
CA THR A 74 -22.26 0.26 2.04
C THR A 74 -21.50 -0.60 1.06
N THR A 75 -20.85 -1.63 1.55
CA THR A 75 -20.35 -2.75 0.75
C THR A 75 -21.51 -3.52 0.11
N SER A 76 -22.70 -2.90 0.06
CA SER A 76 -23.95 -3.45 -0.45
C SER A 76 -23.99 -3.79 -1.94
N GLY A 77 -22.83 -3.89 -2.57
CA GLY A 77 -22.64 -4.40 -3.93
C GLY A 77 -21.52 -5.44 -4.03
N LEU A 78 -20.84 -5.78 -2.92
CA LEU A 78 -19.82 -6.81 -2.92
C LEU A 78 -20.41 -8.16 -2.50
N ASN A 79 -20.22 -9.17 -3.33
CA ASN A 79 -20.72 -10.53 -3.08
C ASN A 79 -19.80 -11.33 -2.15
N ILE A 80 -19.41 -10.76 -1.01
CA ILE A 80 -18.37 -11.27 -0.09
C ILE A 80 -18.71 -12.69 0.39
N ASP A 81 -19.98 -12.99 0.65
CA ASP A 81 -20.40 -14.32 1.10
C ASP A 81 -20.08 -15.45 0.11
N LYS A 82 -19.93 -15.12 -1.18
CA LYS A 82 -19.51 -16.07 -2.20
C LYS A 82 -18.05 -16.55 -2.05
N LEU A 83 -17.26 -15.84 -1.27
CA LEU A 83 -15.86 -16.20 -0.96
C LEU A 83 -15.75 -17.19 0.21
N ARG A 84 -16.85 -17.49 0.90
CA ARG A 84 -16.86 -18.42 2.03
C ARG A 84 -16.41 -19.81 1.60
N GLY A 85 -15.44 -20.37 2.34
CA GLY A 85 -14.80 -21.64 2.01
C GLY A 85 -13.66 -21.55 0.95
N HIS A 86 -13.47 -20.39 0.31
CA HIS A 86 -12.38 -20.13 -0.66
C HIS A 86 -11.24 -19.30 -0.07
N ILE A 87 -11.54 -18.52 0.96
CA ILE A 87 -10.56 -17.77 1.74
C ILE A 87 -10.80 -18.03 3.24
N PRO A 88 -9.81 -17.84 4.12
CA PRO A 88 -10.00 -18.02 5.56
C PRO A 88 -11.08 -17.08 6.12
N ASP A 89 -11.89 -17.58 7.05
CA ASP A 89 -12.94 -16.79 7.70
C ASP A 89 -12.39 -15.55 8.44
N THR A 90 -11.15 -15.64 8.95
CA THR A 90 -10.44 -14.51 9.56
C THR A 90 -10.13 -13.39 8.57
N VAL A 91 -10.00 -13.70 7.28
CA VAL A 91 -9.84 -12.71 6.20
C VAL A 91 -11.21 -12.20 5.77
N LEU A 92 -12.16 -13.12 5.59
CA LEU A 92 -13.53 -12.81 5.17
C LEU A 92 -14.16 -11.75 6.10
N SER A 93 -14.00 -11.92 7.42
CA SER A 93 -14.53 -11.00 8.43
C SER A 93 -13.92 -9.58 8.40
N GLN A 94 -12.75 -9.40 7.78
CA GLN A 94 -12.07 -8.11 7.66
C GLN A 94 -12.45 -7.34 6.38
N ILE A 95 -13.09 -8.00 5.39
CA ILE A 95 -13.32 -7.42 4.06
C ILE A 95 -14.22 -6.20 4.15
N ASP A 96 -15.34 -6.27 4.85
CA ASP A 96 -16.34 -5.19 4.92
C ASP A 96 -15.74 -3.89 5.45
N GLU A 97 -15.06 -3.93 6.58
CA GLU A 97 -14.43 -2.76 7.18
C GLU A 97 -13.30 -2.22 6.30
N THR A 98 -12.48 -3.12 5.76
CA THR A 98 -11.38 -2.78 4.86
C THR A 98 -11.92 -2.14 3.57
N ALA A 99 -12.96 -2.71 2.97
CA ALA A 99 -13.55 -2.22 1.74
C ALA A 99 -14.14 -0.81 1.91
N LYS A 100 -14.87 -0.57 2.99
CA LYS A 100 -15.41 0.76 3.34
C LYS A 100 -14.29 1.78 3.48
N LYS A 101 -13.25 1.44 4.25
CA LYS A 101 -12.16 2.37 4.55
C LYS A 101 -11.28 2.70 3.35
N PHE A 102 -11.05 1.74 2.46
CA PHE A 102 -10.11 1.85 1.33
C PHE A 102 -10.78 1.90 -0.04
N ARG A 103 -12.10 2.16 -0.09
CA ARG A 103 -12.84 2.35 -1.34
C ARG A 103 -12.78 1.15 -2.29
N ILE A 104 -12.84 -0.06 -1.75
CA ILE A 104 -13.02 -1.26 -2.55
C ILE A 104 -14.52 -1.37 -2.85
N THR A 105 -14.95 -0.71 -3.92
CA THR A 105 -16.37 -0.48 -4.22
C THR A 105 -16.95 -1.43 -5.26
N THR A 106 -16.12 -2.28 -5.86
CA THR A 106 -16.53 -3.21 -6.91
C THR A 106 -15.95 -4.61 -6.69
N ASN A 107 -16.67 -5.62 -7.15
CA ASN A 107 -16.18 -7.01 -7.16
C ASN A 107 -14.88 -7.16 -7.94
N LEU A 108 -14.68 -6.34 -8.98
CA LEU A 108 -13.44 -6.30 -9.77
C LEU A 108 -12.24 -5.87 -8.93
N ARG A 109 -12.37 -4.75 -8.19
CA ARG A 109 -11.31 -4.28 -7.28
C ARG A 109 -11.01 -5.31 -6.21
N LEU A 110 -12.06 -5.90 -5.62
CA LEU A 110 -11.91 -6.91 -4.57
C LEU A 110 -11.17 -8.15 -5.08
N ALA A 111 -11.52 -8.66 -6.28
CA ALA A 111 -10.85 -9.80 -6.88
C ALA A 111 -9.37 -9.54 -7.16
N HIS A 112 -9.03 -8.38 -7.76
CA HIS A 112 -7.63 -7.99 -7.96
C HIS A 112 -6.87 -7.90 -6.63
N PHE A 113 -7.45 -7.26 -5.63
CA PHE A 113 -6.84 -7.07 -4.33
C PHE A 113 -6.56 -8.39 -3.62
N LEU A 114 -7.59 -9.24 -3.50
CA LEU A 114 -7.45 -10.52 -2.81
C LEU A 114 -6.50 -11.47 -3.52
N SER A 115 -6.44 -11.44 -4.86
CA SER A 115 -5.50 -12.28 -5.62
C SER A 115 -4.05 -11.95 -5.33
N GLN A 116 -3.73 -10.66 -5.18
CA GLN A 116 -2.38 -10.24 -4.81
C GLN A 116 -2.08 -10.60 -3.35
N CYS A 117 -3.00 -10.32 -2.43
CA CYS A 117 -2.84 -10.69 -1.01
C CYS A 117 -2.65 -12.20 -0.83
N SER A 118 -3.43 -13.02 -1.53
CA SER A 118 -3.34 -14.48 -1.47
C SER A 118 -1.96 -14.96 -1.89
N HIS A 119 -1.45 -14.48 -3.03
CA HIS A 119 -0.12 -14.84 -3.51
C HIS A 119 0.98 -14.42 -2.54
N GLU A 120 1.02 -13.13 -2.15
CA GLU A 120 2.08 -12.57 -1.30
C GLU A 120 2.16 -13.22 0.09
N SER A 121 1.04 -13.71 0.60
CA SER A 121 0.94 -14.32 1.92
C SER A 121 0.83 -15.85 1.91
N GLY A 122 1.01 -16.49 0.77
CA GLY A 122 0.89 -17.96 0.63
C GLY A 122 -0.50 -18.46 1.02
N GLY A 123 -1.56 -17.85 0.49
CA GLY A 123 -2.95 -18.17 0.80
C GLY A 123 -3.38 -17.60 2.15
N PHE A 124 -3.02 -16.38 2.46
CA PHE A 124 -3.35 -15.65 3.69
C PHE A 124 -2.78 -16.26 4.98
N ARG A 125 -1.74 -17.09 4.88
CA ARG A 125 -1.13 -17.79 6.03
C ARG A 125 0.02 -17.02 6.67
N VAL A 126 0.74 -16.21 5.89
CA VAL A 126 1.92 -15.50 6.34
C VAL A 126 1.62 -14.02 6.48
N THR A 127 1.71 -13.50 7.70
CA THR A 127 1.49 -12.09 8.03
C THR A 127 2.73 -11.38 8.57
N VAL A 128 3.84 -12.11 8.74
CA VAL A 128 5.14 -11.56 9.20
C VAL A 128 6.23 -12.17 8.33
N GLU A 129 7.18 -11.35 7.88
CA GLU A 129 8.28 -11.84 7.08
C GLU A 129 9.18 -12.83 7.84
N ASN A 130 9.64 -13.86 7.14
CA ASN A 130 10.58 -14.82 7.71
C ASN A 130 12.02 -14.34 7.49
N LEU A 131 12.69 -14.04 8.60
CA LEU A 131 14.09 -13.56 8.63
C LEU A 131 15.10 -14.64 9.11
N HIS A 132 14.69 -15.90 9.17
CA HIS A 132 15.56 -17.02 9.53
C HIS A 132 16.43 -17.46 8.35
N TYR A 133 17.42 -16.67 8.02
CA TYR A 133 18.37 -16.96 6.93
C TYR A 133 19.63 -17.66 7.44
N SER A 134 20.11 -18.66 6.68
CA SER A 134 21.48 -19.16 6.82
C SER A 134 22.49 -18.13 6.31
N SER A 135 23.78 -18.33 6.59
CA SER A 135 24.86 -17.48 6.04
C SER A 135 24.79 -17.39 4.51
N ASP A 136 24.63 -18.53 3.83
CA ASP A 136 24.51 -18.57 2.37
C ASP A 136 23.21 -17.90 1.87
N GLY A 137 22.11 -18.08 2.60
CA GLY A 137 20.85 -17.39 2.32
C GLY A 137 21.00 -15.87 2.39
N LEU A 138 21.71 -15.35 3.40
CA LEU A 138 22.01 -13.91 3.53
C LEU A 138 22.86 -13.40 2.38
N LYS A 139 23.90 -14.12 1.98
CA LYS A 139 24.74 -13.76 0.83
C LYS A 139 23.93 -13.71 -0.46
N LYS A 140 23.05 -14.69 -0.66
CA LYS A 140 22.20 -14.78 -1.87
C LYS A 140 21.14 -13.68 -1.94
N VAL A 141 20.43 -13.42 -0.84
CA VAL A 141 19.27 -12.52 -0.81
C VAL A 141 19.66 -11.08 -0.48
N PHE A 142 20.57 -10.89 0.44
CA PHE A 142 20.96 -9.60 1.00
C PHE A 142 22.47 -9.33 0.89
N GLY A 143 23.17 -9.91 -0.08
CA GLY A 143 24.62 -9.90 -0.18
C GLY A 143 25.29 -8.52 -0.05
N LYS A 144 24.64 -7.46 -0.55
CA LYS A 144 25.15 -6.09 -0.42
C LYS A 144 25.26 -5.59 1.03
N TYR A 145 24.51 -6.20 1.96
CA TYR A 145 24.55 -5.87 3.39
C TYR A 145 25.51 -6.78 4.18
N PHE A 146 25.94 -7.89 3.58
CA PHE A 146 26.77 -8.90 4.23
C PHE A 146 28.03 -9.23 3.41
N PRO A 147 28.95 -8.26 3.23
CA PRO A 147 30.19 -8.48 2.50
C PRO A 147 31.10 -9.48 3.23
N GLY A 148 31.90 -10.25 2.49
CA GLY A 148 32.85 -11.21 3.03
C GLY A 148 32.17 -12.29 3.87
N ASN A 149 32.71 -12.52 5.08
CA ASN A 149 32.17 -13.51 6.02
C ASN A 149 31.20 -12.95 7.05
N LEU A 150 30.79 -11.68 6.90
CA LEU A 150 29.91 -11.03 7.86
C LEU A 150 28.58 -11.79 8.05
N SER A 151 28.07 -12.43 6.99
CA SER A 151 26.84 -13.25 7.04
C SER A 151 26.88 -14.36 8.10
N GLU A 152 28.06 -14.88 8.46
CA GLU A 152 28.21 -15.95 9.46
C GLU A 152 27.79 -15.49 10.85
N SER A 153 28.18 -14.26 11.23
CA SER A 153 27.84 -13.66 12.54
C SER A 153 26.39 -13.19 12.65
N TYR A 154 25.65 -13.17 11.53
CA TYR A 154 24.22 -12.79 11.50
C TYR A 154 23.30 -13.98 11.23
N ALA A 155 23.83 -15.10 10.76
CA ALA A 155 23.02 -16.27 10.40
C ALA A 155 22.06 -16.69 11.53
N LYS A 156 20.81 -16.96 11.16
CA LYS A 156 19.73 -17.38 12.08
C LYS A 156 19.42 -16.40 13.23
N GLN A 157 19.78 -15.10 13.07
CA GLN A 157 19.50 -14.04 14.04
C GLN A 157 18.57 -12.98 13.43
N PRO A 158 17.23 -13.22 13.40
CA PRO A 158 16.24 -12.37 12.73
C PRO A 158 16.33 -10.90 13.12
N GLU A 159 16.51 -10.60 14.41
CA GLU A 159 16.62 -9.22 14.91
C GLU A 159 17.82 -8.50 14.31
N LYS A 160 18.99 -9.11 14.36
CA LYS A 160 20.20 -8.50 13.79
C LYS A 160 20.11 -8.36 12.27
N ILE A 161 19.57 -9.39 11.59
CA ILE A 161 19.40 -9.37 10.13
C ILE A 161 18.54 -8.20 9.71
N ALA A 162 17.33 -8.07 10.27
CA ALA A 162 16.42 -6.97 9.93
C ALA A 162 16.97 -5.60 10.32
N SER A 163 17.61 -5.49 11.51
CA SER A 163 18.19 -4.24 11.97
C SER A 163 19.25 -3.73 10.99
N ARG A 164 20.07 -4.64 10.44
CA ARG A 164 21.08 -4.32 9.43
C ARG A 164 20.47 -4.02 8.05
N VAL A 165 19.60 -4.89 7.57
CA VAL A 165 19.03 -4.79 6.20
C VAL A 165 18.16 -3.55 6.06
N TYR A 166 17.41 -3.20 7.10
CA TYR A 166 16.45 -2.08 7.08
C TYR A 166 16.91 -0.86 7.87
N GLY A 167 18.04 -0.93 8.57
CA GLY A 167 18.61 0.20 9.31
C GLY A 167 18.98 1.36 8.40
N GLY A 168 18.77 2.60 8.86
CA GLY A 168 19.00 3.83 8.12
C GLY A 168 18.14 4.02 6.87
N ARG A 169 17.05 3.25 6.72
CA ARG A 169 16.18 3.24 5.53
C ARG A 169 14.71 3.36 5.94
N MET A 170 13.88 3.86 5.04
CA MET A 170 12.41 3.94 5.22
C MET A 170 12.00 4.60 6.56
N GLY A 171 12.80 5.57 7.03
CA GLY A 171 12.59 6.26 8.30
C GLY A 171 13.03 5.51 9.54
N ASN A 172 13.62 4.32 9.41
CA ASN A 172 14.25 3.63 10.53
C ASN A 172 15.56 4.33 10.92
N GLY A 173 15.90 4.31 12.22
CA GLY A 173 17.24 4.61 12.69
C GLY A 173 18.26 3.59 12.19
N ASP A 174 19.52 3.77 12.59
CA ASP A 174 20.59 2.84 12.24
C ASP A 174 20.37 1.43 12.83
N GLU A 175 21.32 0.51 12.55
CA GLU A 175 21.27 -0.89 13.01
C GLU A 175 21.15 -1.00 14.54
N THR A 176 21.79 -0.08 15.29
CA THR A 176 21.83 -0.13 16.75
C THR A 176 20.48 0.17 17.41
N THR A 177 19.61 0.92 16.71
CA THR A 177 18.27 1.25 17.19
C THR A 177 17.30 0.07 17.15
N LYS A 178 17.63 -0.99 16.43
CA LYS A 178 16.77 -2.16 16.16
C LYS A 178 15.43 -1.80 15.48
N GLU A 179 15.27 -0.58 15.00
CA GLU A 179 14.05 -0.16 14.33
C GLU A 179 13.80 -0.93 13.03
N GLY A 180 14.86 -1.41 12.36
CA GLY A 180 14.73 -2.30 11.21
C GLY A 180 13.96 -3.58 11.55
N PHE A 181 14.19 -4.19 12.71
CA PHE A 181 13.44 -5.36 13.18
C PHE A 181 12.07 -4.98 13.72
N LYS A 182 11.99 -3.89 14.50
CA LYS A 182 10.72 -3.39 15.02
C LYS A 182 9.69 -3.17 13.90
N PHE A 183 10.11 -2.55 12.80
CA PHE A 183 9.26 -2.21 11.66
C PHE A 183 9.51 -3.11 10.44
N ARG A 184 9.80 -4.40 10.69
CA ARG A 184 9.93 -5.42 9.64
C ARG A 184 8.61 -5.62 8.90
N GLY A 185 8.64 -6.36 7.81
CA GLY A 185 7.48 -6.63 6.98
C GLY A 185 6.35 -7.35 7.74
N ARG A 186 5.15 -6.76 7.74
CA ARG A 186 3.93 -7.33 8.31
C ARG A 186 2.72 -7.07 7.42
N GLY A 187 1.66 -7.87 7.63
CA GLY A 187 0.46 -7.85 6.80
C GLY A 187 0.62 -8.62 5.49
N PHE A 188 -0.45 -8.76 4.72
CA PHE A 188 -0.47 -9.63 3.54
C PHE A 188 0.39 -9.14 2.36
N ILE A 189 0.78 -7.85 2.33
CA ILE A 189 1.69 -7.28 1.31
C ILE A 189 2.94 -6.67 1.98
N GLN A 190 3.29 -7.13 3.19
CA GLN A 190 4.54 -6.82 3.87
C GLN A 190 4.82 -5.30 4.02
N LEU A 191 3.96 -4.58 4.77
CA LEU A 191 4.21 -3.19 5.19
C LEU A 191 5.53 -3.13 5.96
N THR A 192 6.53 -2.41 5.45
CA THR A 192 7.90 -2.39 5.99
C THR A 192 8.40 -0.96 6.19
N GLY A 193 9.11 -0.71 7.29
CA GLY A 193 9.79 0.54 7.61
C GLY A 193 8.95 1.56 8.38
N LYS A 194 9.59 2.28 9.31
CA LYS A 194 8.96 3.19 10.27
C LYS A 194 8.06 4.23 9.61
N SER A 195 8.50 4.85 8.52
CA SER A 195 7.68 5.85 7.81
C SER A 195 6.35 5.27 7.33
N ASN A 196 6.33 4.02 6.86
CA ASN A 196 5.10 3.36 6.42
C ASN A 196 4.19 3.04 7.61
N TYR A 197 4.75 2.59 8.74
CA TYR A 197 3.98 2.36 9.97
C TYR A 197 3.38 3.67 10.53
N VAL A 198 4.15 4.77 10.53
CA VAL A 198 3.66 6.10 10.94
C VAL A 198 2.50 6.55 10.05
N ASN A 199 2.64 6.42 8.74
CA ASN A 199 1.59 6.81 7.81
C ASN A 199 0.36 5.90 7.93
N PHE A 200 0.55 4.61 8.09
CA PHE A 200 -0.55 3.66 8.32
C PHE A 200 -1.28 3.94 9.63
N THR A 201 -0.54 4.23 10.73
CA THR A 201 -1.10 4.66 12.02
C THR A 201 -2.06 5.84 11.84
N LYS A 202 -1.64 6.89 11.13
CA LYS A 202 -2.49 8.07 10.87
C LYS A 202 -3.75 7.70 10.08
N PHE A 203 -3.64 6.73 9.18
CA PHE A 203 -4.73 6.32 8.32
C PHE A 203 -5.71 5.40 9.05
N ILE A 204 -5.20 4.42 9.81
CA ILE A 204 -6.03 3.43 10.51
C ILE A 204 -6.65 4.00 11.79
N GLY A 205 -5.98 4.97 12.43
CA GLY A 205 -6.43 5.59 13.67
C GLY A 205 -6.05 4.83 14.94
N GLU A 206 -5.17 3.81 14.84
CA GLU A 206 -4.65 3.04 15.98
C GLU A 206 -3.13 2.99 15.91
N ASP A 207 -2.44 3.14 17.05
CA ASP A 207 -0.98 3.28 17.11
C ASP A 207 -0.23 1.99 16.77
N CYS A 208 0.05 1.81 15.48
CA CYS A 208 0.87 0.73 14.98
C CYS A 208 2.39 1.04 15.08
N VAL A 209 2.79 2.23 15.53
CA VAL A 209 4.21 2.57 15.74
C VAL A 209 4.68 2.04 17.08
N SER A 210 3.90 2.26 18.13
CA SER A 210 4.19 1.72 19.46
C SER A 210 3.90 0.21 19.51
N ASN A 211 2.87 -0.25 18.83
CA ASN A 211 2.47 -1.66 18.76
C ASN A 211 2.44 -2.17 17.29
N PRO A 212 3.61 -2.44 16.69
CA PRO A 212 3.69 -2.83 15.27
C PRO A 212 3.06 -4.20 14.95
N ASP A 213 2.87 -5.05 15.94
CA ASP A 213 2.24 -6.37 15.74
C ASP A 213 0.76 -6.27 15.37
N LEU A 214 0.10 -5.14 15.65
CA LEU A 214 -1.26 -4.87 15.16
C LEU A 214 -1.38 -5.01 13.64
N VAL A 215 -0.33 -4.70 12.89
CA VAL A 215 -0.32 -4.84 11.42
C VAL A 215 -0.45 -6.29 10.98
N SER A 216 0.11 -7.23 11.75
CA SER A 216 0.03 -8.67 11.43
C SER A 216 -1.16 -9.39 12.08
N THR A 217 -1.67 -8.88 13.20
CA THR A 217 -2.70 -9.55 13.99
C THR A 217 -4.10 -9.00 13.74
N LYS A 218 -4.24 -7.67 13.74
CA LYS A 218 -5.54 -6.99 13.61
C LYS A 218 -5.78 -6.44 12.20
N TYR A 219 -4.73 -5.95 11.55
CA TYR A 219 -4.83 -5.20 10.28
C TYR A 219 -4.08 -5.82 9.09
N PRO A 220 -3.93 -7.15 8.96
CA PRO A 220 -3.15 -7.70 7.85
C PRO A 220 -3.77 -7.38 6.48
N LEU A 221 -5.10 -7.36 6.37
CA LEU A 221 -5.80 -7.01 5.15
C LEU A 221 -5.83 -5.48 4.93
N ALA A 222 -6.11 -4.72 5.98
CA ALA A 222 -6.18 -3.25 5.92
C ALA A 222 -4.82 -2.62 5.54
N SER A 223 -3.70 -3.17 6.04
CA SER A 223 -2.35 -2.69 5.66
C SER A 223 -2.04 -2.94 4.19
N ALA A 224 -2.53 -4.05 3.63
CA ALA A 224 -2.43 -4.32 2.20
C ALA A 224 -3.31 -3.37 1.37
N ALA A 225 -4.54 -3.09 1.81
CA ALA A 225 -5.41 -2.12 1.14
C ALA A 225 -4.86 -0.69 1.21
N TYR A 226 -4.21 -0.32 2.31
CA TYR A 226 -3.47 0.93 2.43
C TYR A 226 -2.37 1.05 1.37
N PHE A 227 -1.60 -0.03 1.12
CA PHE A 227 -0.60 -0.05 0.04
C PHE A 227 -1.24 0.19 -1.32
N PHE A 228 -2.37 -0.45 -1.61
CA PHE A 228 -3.11 -0.25 -2.86
C PHE A 228 -3.58 1.20 -3.02
N ASP A 229 -4.13 1.78 -1.98
CA ASP A 229 -4.62 3.16 -1.98
C ASP A 229 -3.47 4.16 -2.14
N ALA A 230 -2.41 4.02 -1.35
CA ALA A 230 -1.24 4.89 -1.38
C ALA A 230 -0.48 4.87 -2.72
N ASN A 231 -0.58 3.78 -3.49
CA ASN A 231 0.05 3.62 -4.80
C ASN A 231 -0.93 3.75 -5.97
N ALA A 232 -2.16 4.24 -5.71
CA ALA A 232 -3.22 4.43 -6.72
C ALA A 232 -3.53 3.16 -7.55
N LEU A 233 -3.43 1.97 -6.93
CA LEU A 233 -3.66 0.71 -7.63
C LEU A 233 -5.13 0.50 -8.00
N TRP A 234 -6.06 1.13 -7.30
CA TRP A 234 -7.49 0.98 -7.63
C TRP A 234 -7.79 1.40 -9.07
N SER A 235 -7.18 2.49 -9.53
CA SER A 235 -7.33 2.92 -10.94
C SER A 235 -6.71 1.96 -11.95
N VAL A 236 -5.75 1.14 -11.53
CA VAL A 236 -5.20 0.08 -12.37
C VAL A 236 -6.15 -1.13 -12.41
N CYS A 237 -6.71 -1.51 -11.26
CA CYS A 237 -7.71 -2.57 -11.16
C CYS A 237 -8.96 -2.28 -12.02
N ASP A 238 -9.39 -1.03 -12.06
CA ASP A 238 -10.58 -0.58 -12.80
C ASP A 238 -10.43 -0.69 -14.33
N LYS A 239 -9.23 -0.99 -14.86
CA LYS A 239 -9.02 -1.12 -16.30
C LYS A 239 -9.69 -2.36 -16.90
N GLY A 240 -9.92 -3.40 -16.11
CA GLY A 240 -10.63 -4.59 -16.57
C GLY A 240 -10.28 -5.87 -15.84
N ALA A 241 -10.96 -6.95 -16.28
CA ALA A 241 -10.81 -8.29 -15.72
C ALA A 241 -9.87 -9.19 -16.56
N ASP A 242 -9.12 -8.60 -17.49
CA ASP A 242 -8.25 -9.33 -18.40
C ASP A 242 -6.86 -9.60 -17.79
N ASP A 243 -6.17 -10.58 -18.37
CA ASP A 243 -4.84 -11.01 -17.91
C ASP A 243 -3.79 -9.89 -17.95
N LYS A 244 -3.92 -8.92 -18.87
CA LYS A 244 -3.02 -7.76 -18.96
C LYS A 244 -3.18 -6.84 -17.76
N THR A 245 -4.41 -6.64 -17.32
CA THR A 245 -4.69 -5.82 -16.14
C THR A 245 -4.15 -6.50 -14.87
N VAL A 246 -4.33 -7.82 -14.72
CA VAL A 246 -3.72 -8.57 -13.61
C VAL A 246 -2.20 -8.44 -13.62
N ALA A 247 -1.56 -8.55 -14.79
CA ALA A 247 -0.12 -8.37 -14.93
C ALA A 247 0.35 -6.95 -14.58
N LEU A 248 -0.43 -5.91 -14.92
CA LEU A 248 -0.14 -4.52 -14.54
C LEU A 248 -0.23 -4.33 -13.01
N VAL A 249 -1.27 -4.86 -12.37
CA VAL A 249 -1.40 -4.83 -10.91
C VAL A 249 -0.23 -5.56 -10.25
N THR A 250 0.09 -6.78 -10.73
CA THR A 250 1.23 -7.58 -10.27
C THR A 250 2.53 -6.77 -10.33
N LYS A 251 2.81 -6.15 -11.48
CA LYS A 251 4.02 -5.34 -11.66
C LYS A 251 4.09 -4.16 -10.70
N ARG A 252 2.96 -3.56 -10.34
CA ARG A 252 2.90 -2.46 -9.37
C ARG A 252 3.10 -2.94 -7.93
N VAL A 253 2.68 -4.17 -7.62
CA VAL A 253 2.82 -4.76 -6.28
C VAL A 253 4.25 -5.23 -6.02
N ASN A 254 4.85 -6.01 -6.94
CA ASN A 254 6.15 -6.65 -6.70
C ASN A 254 7.31 -6.15 -7.59
N GLY A 255 7.08 -5.15 -8.44
CA GLY A 255 8.09 -4.59 -9.33
C GLY A 255 8.37 -5.43 -10.58
N GLY A 256 7.74 -6.60 -10.75
CA GLY A 256 7.92 -7.53 -11.87
C GLY A 256 6.72 -8.42 -12.10
N THR A 257 6.95 -9.59 -12.69
CA THR A 257 5.89 -10.58 -13.00
C THR A 257 6.05 -11.87 -12.19
N ASN A 258 6.79 -11.84 -11.08
CA ASN A 258 6.96 -13.02 -10.23
C ASN A 258 5.61 -13.50 -9.70
N GLY A 259 5.34 -14.80 -9.87
CA GLY A 259 4.09 -15.42 -9.44
C GLY A 259 2.86 -14.99 -10.24
N LEU A 260 3.03 -14.48 -11.47
CA LEU A 260 1.90 -14.00 -12.29
C LEU A 260 0.85 -15.10 -12.52
N ASP A 261 1.26 -16.32 -12.84
CA ASP A 261 0.33 -17.42 -13.10
C ASP A 261 -0.55 -17.75 -11.88
N ASP A 262 0.05 -17.76 -10.69
CA ASP A 262 -0.68 -17.99 -9.44
C ASP A 262 -1.65 -16.83 -9.13
N ARG A 263 -1.23 -15.58 -9.34
CA ARG A 263 -2.09 -14.40 -9.18
C ARG A 263 -3.24 -14.40 -10.19
N LEU A 264 -3.00 -14.81 -11.43
CA LEU A 264 -4.02 -14.97 -12.46
C LEU A 264 -5.04 -16.04 -12.06
N LYS A 265 -4.55 -17.19 -11.54
CA LYS A 265 -5.42 -18.27 -11.04
C LYS A 265 -6.33 -17.77 -9.93
N HIS A 266 -5.78 -17.13 -8.90
CA HIS A 266 -6.55 -16.55 -7.79
C HIS A 266 -7.52 -15.47 -8.26
N PHE A 267 -7.08 -14.59 -9.19
CA PHE A 267 -7.94 -13.55 -9.72
C PHE A 267 -9.17 -14.16 -10.43
N LYS A 268 -8.95 -15.10 -11.33
CA LYS A 268 -10.04 -15.76 -12.08
C LYS A 268 -11.00 -16.49 -11.14
N GLU A 269 -10.49 -17.16 -10.12
CA GLU A 269 -11.30 -17.82 -9.09
C GLU A 269 -12.17 -16.82 -8.35
N TYR A 270 -11.56 -15.81 -7.73
CA TYR A 270 -12.30 -14.85 -6.90
C TYR A 270 -13.24 -13.98 -7.73
N TYR A 271 -12.83 -13.54 -8.91
CA TYR A 271 -13.70 -12.74 -9.79
C TYR A 271 -14.93 -13.53 -10.25
N ASN A 272 -14.76 -14.81 -10.61
CA ASN A 272 -15.87 -15.68 -10.98
C ASN A 272 -16.85 -15.90 -9.80
N LEU A 273 -16.35 -16.12 -8.60
CA LEU A 273 -17.18 -16.25 -7.41
C LEU A 273 -17.99 -14.96 -7.13
N LEU A 274 -17.31 -13.82 -7.18
CA LEU A 274 -17.89 -12.53 -6.86
C LEU A 274 -18.90 -12.01 -7.92
N THR A 275 -18.87 -12.52 -9.15
CA THR A 275 -19.71 -12.05 -10.26
C THR A 275 -20.84 -13.02 -10.64
N LYS A 276 -20.89 -14.19 -10.07
CA LYS A 276 -21.98 -15.16 -10.16
C LYS A 276 -22.95 -15.01 -8.99
#